data_a1ad5f51dd08f9e27df425a895a8133d
#
_entry.id   a1ad5f51dd08f9e27df425a895a8133d
#
_cell.length_a   1.000
_cell.length_b   1.000
_cell.length_c   1.000
_cell.angle_alpha   90.00
_cell.angle_beta   90.00
_cell.angle_gamma   90.00
#
_symmetry.space_group_name_H-M   'P 1'
#
loop_
_entity.id
_entity.type
_entity.pdbx_description
1 polymer ?
#
loop_
_entity_poly.entity_id
_entity_poly.type
_entity_poly.pdbx_seq_one_letter_code
_entity_poly.pdbx_strand_id
1 'polypeptide(L)'
;MSKNDSDETTRVSPRNFIVEPPTLTSLGFEWYISGDKNRNAAVDVQYREKGKDSWQKALPMLRIQNEESIAQFLSNSIDYIAPNLFAGSIFDLKPDTVYECLFHISDPDGVVGDPEKVVTIKTRFEPKPCKTGKVYHVYPFDYTGQKEGPAFPNLMAAYYTGWCEADWWNVAPPRVQPGDTIMVHAGVYKDDWNIYGADISGKGMGTPFHGTYYLTGKGTPTKPISIIAAGDGEVIFDGNNNFNLFNVNAAEI
;
A
#
# COMPACT_ATOMS: atom_id res chain seq x y z
N MET A 1 -16.66 24.16 17.89
CA MET A 1 -15.83 24.77 16.81
C MET A 1 -16.73 25.71 16.03
N SER A 2 -16.38 26.98 15.89
CA SER A 2 -17.18 27.91 15.10
C SER A 2 -17.06 27.52 13.63
N LYS A 3 -18.18 27.31 12.93
CA LYS A 3 -18.19 27.20 11.47
C LYS A 3 -17.56 28.48 10.93
N ASN A 4 -16.51 28.35 10.14
CA ASN A 4 -15.92 29.49 9.44
C ASN A 4 -16.92 29.98 8.38
N ASP A 5 -17.28 31.27 8.41
CA ASP A 5 -18.16 31.89 7.39
C ASP A 5 -17.72 31.68 5.94
N SER A 6 -16.45 31.31 5.73
CA SER A 6 -15.87 31.00 4.41
C SER A 6 -16.42 29.71 3.78
N ASP A 7 -17.00 28.79 4.55
CA ASP A 7 -17.56 27.54 4.03
C ASP A 7 -19.05 27.66 3.64
N GLU A 8 -19.67 28.79 3.89
CA GLU A 8 -21.08 29.07 3.56
C GLU A 8 -21.27 29.66 2.14
N THR A 9 -20.19 29.96 1.42
CA THR A 9 -20.27 30.54 0.09
C THR A 9 -20.48 29.47 -1.00
N THR A 10 -21.20 29.81 -2.07
CA THR A 10 -21.37 28.94 -3.24
C THR A 10 -20.13 28.96 -4.15
N ARG A 11 -19.31 30.00 -4.07
CA ARG A 11 -18.07 30.12 -4.86
C ARG A 11 -16.97 29.27 -4.27
N VAL A 12 -16.23 28.55 -5.09
CA VAL A 12 -15.07 27.76 -4.66
C VAL A 12 -13.82 28.63 -4.46
N SER A 13 -13.06 28.34 -3.42
CA SER A 13 -11.74 28.94 -3.19
C SER A 13 -10.69 27.85 -2.96
N PRO A 14 -9.77 27.62 -3.91
CA PRO A 14 -8.66 26.68 -3.75
C PRO A 14 -7.80 26.97 -2.52
N ARG A 15 -7.37 25.91 -1.83
CA ARG A 15 -6.52 25.95 -0.64
C ARG A 15 -5.31 25.04 -0.84
N ASN A 16 -4.92 24.31 0.20
CA ASN A 16 -3.77 23.43 0.17
C ASN A 16 -3.93 22.32 -0.90
N PHE A 17 -2.88 22.11 -1.66
CA PHE A 17 -2.76 21.00 -2.59
C PHE A 17 -1.75 20.00 -2.06
N ILE A 18 -2.16 18.76 -1.88
CA ILE A 18 -1.32 17.68 -1.39
C ILE A 18 -1.07 16.70 -2.52
N VAL A 19 0.16 16.27 -2.63
CA VAL A 19 0.59 15.18 -3.49
C VAL A 19 0.85 13.99 -2.60
N GLU A 20 0.08 12.93 -2.78
CA GLU A 20 0.24 11.69 -2.05
C GLU A 20 1.55 10.97 -2.44
N PRO A 21 2.11 10.11 -1.56
CA PRO A 21 3.26 9.30 -1.92
C PRO A 21 3.02 8.52 -3.21
N PRO A 22 3.87 8.68 -4.23
CA PRO A 22 3.68 8.01 -5.51
C PRO A 22 3.78 6.50 -5.39
N THR A 23 3.02 5.76 -6.19
CA THR A 23 3.19 4.32 -6.36
C THR A 23 4.01 3.99 -7.61
N LEU A 24 4.08 2.72 -7.99
CA LEU A 24 4.72 2.29 -9.24
C LEU A 24 3.98 2.82 -10.48
N THR A 25 2.66 2.83 -10.43
CA THR A 25 1.80 3.05 -11.60
C THR A 25 0.67 4.03 -11.36
N SER A 26 0.66 4.71 -10.20
CA SER A 26 -0.36 5.72 -9.90
C SER A 26 0.18 6.89 -9.07
N LEU A 27 -0.49 8.03 -9.22
CA LEU A 27 -0.24 9.27 -8.49
C LEU A 27 -1.56 9.72 -7.86
N GLY A 28 -1.54 10.00 -6.55
CA GLY A 28 -2.70 10.47 -5.79
C GLY A 28 -2.58 11.96 -5.44
N PHE A 29 -3.71 12.64 -5.35
CA PHE A 29 -3.79 14.07 -5.09
C PHE A 29 -5.01 14.42 -4.26
N GLU A 30 -4.83 15.40 -3.39
CA GLU A 30 -5.91 16.06 -2.66
C GLU A 30 -5.82 17.57 -2.87
N TRP A 31 -6.94 18.21 -3.18
CA TRP A 31 -7.02 19.65 -3.28
C TRP A 31 -8.07 20.18 -2.32
N TYR A 32 -7.61 20.70 -1.20
CA TYR A 32 -8.48 21.31 -0.19
C TYR A 32 -9.07 22.60 -0.72
N ILE A 33 -10.31 22.83 -0.39
CA ILE A 33 -11.05 24.04 -0.79
C ILE A 33 -11.82 24.63 0.37
N SER A 34 -12.30 25.85 0.21
CA SER A 34 -13.39 26.44 1.01
C SER A 34 -14.49 26.91 0.09
N GLY A 35 -15.70 27.03 0.62
CA GLY A 35 -16.88 27.36 -0.18
C GLY A 35 -17.45 26.16 -0.94
N ASP A 36 -18.06 26.42 -2.11
CA ASP A 36 -18.75 25.43 -2.94
C ASP A 36 -19.81 24.64 -2.16
N LYS A 37 -20.66 25.37 -1.41
CA LYS A 37 -21.71 24.79 -0.56
C LYS A 37 -22.74 23.98 -1.38
N ASN A 38 -22.98 24.38 -2.60
CA ASN A 38 -23.91 23.73 -3.52
C ASN A 38 -23.26 22.55 -4.31
N ARG A 39 -21.96 22.30 -4.12
CA ARG A 39 -21.23 21.14 -4.66
C ARG A 39 -21.27 21.02 -6.19
N ASN A 40 -21.23 22.16 -6.90
CA ASN A 40 -21.27 22.19 -8.36
C ASN A 40 -19.90 22.50 -9.00
N ALA A 41 -18.87 22.75 -8.19
CA ALA A 41 -17.50 22.86 -8.65
C ALA A 41 -16.95 21.51 -9.13
N ALA A 42 -16.02 21.54 -10.08
CA ALA A 42 -15.37 20.37 -10.65
C ALA A 42 -13.86 20.60 -10.83
N VAL A 43 -13.08 19.53 -10.84
CA VAL A 43 -11.65 19.58 -11.14
C VAL A 43 -11.34 18.61 -12.28
N ASP A 44 -10.99 19.19 -13.44
CA ASP A 44 -10.43 18.45 -14.56
C ASP A 44 -8.93 18.18 -14.36
N VAL A 45 -8.49 16.99 -14.78
CA VAL A 45 -7.10 16.56 -14.63
C VAL A 45 -6.53 16.17 -15.98
N GLN A 46 -5.35 16.68 -16.28
CA GLN A 46 -4.56 16.29 -17.44
C GLN A 46 -3.14 15.93 -16.99
N TYR A 47 -2.49 15.05 -17.73
CA TYR A 47 -1.13 14.66 -17.44
C TYR A 47 -0.35 14.35 -18.72
N ARG A 48 0.97 14.41 -18.61
CA ARG A 48 1.90 13.97 -19.67
C ARG A 48 3.21 13.49 -19.06
N GLU A 49 3.90 12.61 -19.76
CA GLU A 49 5.30 12.36 -19.46
C GLU A 49 6.09 13.66 -19.70
N LYS A 50 6.97 14.03 -18.78
CA LYS A 50 7.75 15.24 -18.89
C LYS A 50 8.58 15.25 -20.17
N GLY A 51 8.47 16.34 -20.94
CA GLY A 51 9.13 16.50 -22.24
C GLY A 51 8.32 15.95 -23.43
N LYS A 52 7.10 15.46 -23.21
CA LYS A 52 6.15 15.17 -24.29
C LYS A 52 5.22 16.37 -24.52
N ASP A 53 4.83 16.60 -25.77
CA ASP A 53 3.98 17.76 -26.12
C ASP A 53 2.49 17.48 -25.84
N SER A 54 2.04 16.23 -25.94
CA SER A 54 0.63 15.88 -25.85
C SER A 54 0.19 15.63 -24.41
N TRP A 55 -0.84 16.38 -23.99
CA TRP A 55 -1.55 16.12 -22.75
C TRP A 55 -2.59 15.02 -22.93
N GLN A 56 -2.73 14.18 -21.94
CA GLN A 56 -3.74 13.13 -21.83
C GLN A 56 -4.75 13.53 -20.75
N LYS A 57 -6.02 13.23 -20.98
CA LYS A 57 -7.08 13.47 -20.00
C LYS A 57 -7.10 12.31 -19.00
N ALA A 58 -7.08 12.62 -17.70
CA ALA A 58 -7.33 11.67 -16.63
C ALA A 58 -8.79 11.73 -16.17
N LEU A 59 -9.16 10.89 -15.20
CA LEU A 59 -10.45 11.02 -14.51
C LEU A 59 -10.49 12.35 -13.75
N PRO A 60 -11.64 13.02 -13.68
CA PRO A 60 -11.81 14.20 -12.85
C PRO A 60 -11.66 13.82 -11.36
N MET A 61 -11.27 14.78 -10.53
CA MET A 61 -11.23 14.53 -9.09
C MET A 61 -12.64 14.43 -8.51
N LEU A 62 -12.80 13.56 -7.52
CA LEU A 62 -14.02 13.37 -6.77
C LEU A 62 -14.23 14.51 -5.76
N ARG A 63 -15.41 15.09 -5.74
CA ARG A 63 -15.81 16.08 -4.76
C ARG A 63 -16.20 15.43 -3.44
N ILE A 64 -15.49 15.77 -2.36
CA ILE A 64 -15.70 15.29 -0.99
C ILE A 64 -16.07 16.47 -0.11
N GLN A 65 -17.10 16.33 0.74
CA GLN A 65 -17.53 17.39 1.64
C GLN A 65 -18.35 16.84 2.80
N ASN A 66 -17.78 16.91 3.99
CA ASN A 66 -18.46 16.62 5.26
C ASN A 66 -19.17 15.25 5.28
N GLU A 67 -18.70 14.29 4.52
CA GLU A 67 -19.16 12.92 4.62
C GLU A 67 -18.75 12.37 5.99
N GLU A 68 -19.73 11.88 6.74
CA GLU A 68 -19.51 11.28 8.05
C GLU A 68 -19.31 9.77 7.91
N SER A 69 -18.21 9.26 8.44
CA SER A 69 -18.00 7.83 8.61
C SER A 69 -18.20 7.47 10.07
N ILE A 70 -19.31 6.80 10.37
CA ILE A 70 -19.63 6.34 11.71
C ILE A 70 -19.48 4.82 11.73
N ALA A 71 -18.50 4.33 12.49
CA ALA A 71 -18.33 2.90 12.69
C ALA A 71 -19.32 2.39 13.75
N GLN A 72 -20.50 1.94 13.33
CA GLN A 72 -21.60 1.54 14.22
C GLN A 72 -21.36 0.21 14.98
N PHE A 73 -20.31 -0.57 14.66
CA PHE A 73 -20.21 -1.95 15.11
C PHE A 73 -18.95 -2.30 15.92
N LEU A 74 -18.04 -1.37 16.16
CA LEU A 74 -16.83 -1.63 16.92
C LEU A 74 -16.68 -0.63 18.06
N SER A 75 -16.35 -1.12 19.24
CA SER A 75 -16.14 -0.32 20.46
C SER A 75 -14.97 0.72 20.34
N ASN A 76 -14.20 0.68 19.27
CA ASN A 76 -13.14 1.62 18.92
C ASN A 76 -13.44 2.30 17.58
N SER A 77 -14.68 2.74 17.39
CA SER A 77 -15.08 3.48 16.20
C SER A 77 -14.35 4.83 16.14
N ILE A 78 -13.75 5.11 15.00
CA ILE A 78 -13.23 6.44 14.69
C ILE A 78 -14.35 7.17 13.95
N ASP A 79 -14.99 8.12 14.63
CA ASP A 79 -15.87 9.04 13.96
C ASP A 79 -15.00 10.00 13.13
N TYR A 80 -15.17 9.96 11.83
CA TYR A 80 -14.41 10.78 10.91
C TYR A 80 -15.37 11.62 10.06
N ILE A 81 -15.09 12.91 10.00
CA ILE A 81 -15.76 13.83 9.10
C ILE A 81 -14.76 14.19 8.00
N ALA A 82 -15.10 13.86 6.76
CA ALA A 82 -14.25 14.17 5.63
C ALA A 82 -14.12 15.69 5.44
N PRO A 83 -12.92 16.21 5.19
CA PRO A 83 -12.73 17.63 4.96
C PRO A 83 -13.34 18.05 3.60
N ASN A 84 -13.48 19.36 3.41
CA ASN A 84 -13.95 19.95 2.16
C ASN A 84 -12.80 19.96 1.14
N LEU A 85 -12.82 19.03 0.19
CA LEU A 85 -11.74 18.85 -0.79
C LEU A 85 -12.19 18.15 -2.06
N PHE A 86 -11.29 18.13 -3.03
CA PHE A 86 -11.30 17.21 -4.16
C PHE A 86 -10.20 16.17 -3.96
N ALA A 87 -10.48 14.89 -4.24
CA ALA A 87 -9.51 13.80 -4.22
C ALA A 87 -9.54 13.02 -5.53
N GLY A 88 -8.38 12.58 -5.99
CA GLY A 88 -8.30 11.82 -7.23
C GLY A 88 -6.94 11.20 -7.49
N SER A 89 -6.90 10.28 -8.45
CA SER A 89 -5.67 9.60 -8.84
C SER A 89 -5.55 9.46 -10.34
N ILE A 90 -4.32 9.46 -10.81
CA ILE A 90 -3.97 9.11 -12.19
C ILE A 90 -3.40 7.69 -12.15
N PHE A 91 -3.96 6.79 -12.96
CA PHE A 91 -3.64 5.37 -13.01
C PHE A 91 -2.92 4.99 -14.31
N ASP A 92 -2.46 3.75 -14.39
CA ASP A 92 -1.84 3.12 -15.56
C ASP A 92 -0.60 3.86 -16.08
N LEU A 93 0.14 4.45 -15.14
CA LEU A 93 1.38 5.15 -15.42
C LEU A 93 2.56 4.18 -15.53
N LYS A 94 3.64 4.62 -16.17
CA LYS A 94 4.89 3.84 -16.24
C LYS A 94 5.68 4.02 -14.96
N PRO A 95 6.30 2.95 -14.42
CA PRO A 95 7.26 3.07 -13.33
C PRO A 95 8.46 3.95 -13.70
N ASP A 96 9.10 4.52 -12.68
CA ASP A 96 10.34 5.31 -12.78
C ASP A 96 10.27 6.48 -13.78
N THR A 97 9.07 7.05 -13.99
CA THR A 97 8.78 8.03 -15.03
C THR A 97 8.33 9.36 -14.39
N VAL A 98 8.85 10.46 -14.91
CA VAL A 98 8.47 11.81 -14.47
C VAL A 98 7.26 12.28 -15.27
N TYR A 99 6.22 12.70 -14.55
CA TYR A 99 4.99 13.26 -15.12
C TYR A 99 4.82 14.72 -14.73
N GLU A 100 4.24 15.50 -15.64
CA GLU A 100 3.64 16.80 -15.37
C GLU A 100 2.13 16.61 -15.33
N CYS A 101 1.50 17.08 -14.25
CA CYS A 101 0.07 16.95 -14.01
C CYS A 101 -0.52 18.36 -13.86
N LEU A 102 -1.57 18.65 -14.64
CA LEU A 102 -2.31 19.91 -14.64
C LEU A 102 -3.71 19.66 -14.08
N PHE A 103 -4.08 20.44 -13.10
CA PHE A 103 -5.39 20.45 -12.47
C PHE A 103 -6.04 21.79 -12.75
N HIS A 104 -7.29 21.78 -13.17
CA HIS A 104 -8.08 22.97 -13.42
C HIS A 104 -9.42 22.87 -12.66
N ILE A 105 -9.59 23.75 -11.66
CA ILE A 105 -10.86 23.84 -10.93
C ILE A 105 -11.78 24.84 -11.63
N SER A 106 -13.03 24.46 -11.80
CA SER A 106 -14.10 25.28 -12.34
C SER A 106 -15.32 25.28 -11.44
N ASP A 107 -16.04 26.38 -11.42
CA ASP A 107 -17.25 26.56 -10.61
C ASP A 107 -18.18 27.52 -11.33
N PRO A 108 -19.45 27.14 -11.60
CA PRO A 108 -20.43 28.04 -12.22
C PRO A 108 -20.66 29.34 -11.45
N ASP A 109 -20.49 29.32 -10.12
CA ASP A 109 -20.62 30.50 -9.26
C ASP A 109 -19.34 31.33 -9.19
N GLY A 110 -18.22 30.78 -9.72
CA GLY A 110 -16.93 31.44 -9.85
C GLY A 110 -15.87 30.91 -8.87
N VAL A 111 -14.62 31.04 -9.30
CA VAL A 111 -13.43 30.62 -8.53
C VAL A 111 -12.79 31.85 -7.90
N VAL A 112 -12.46 31.75 -6.61
CA VAL A 112 -11.76 32.81 -5.86
C VAL A 112 -10.30 32.38 -5.64
N GLY A 113 -9.41 32.87 -6.47
CA GLY A 113 -7.98 32.53 -6.45
C GLY A 113 -7.51 31.92 -7.78
N ASP A 114 -6.39 31.23 -7.74
CA ASP A 114 -5.81 30.59 -8.93
C ASP A 114 -6.58 29.29 -9.25
N PRO A 115 -7.21 29.19 -10.44
CA PRO A 115 -7.95 27.99 -10.83
C PRO A 115 -7.06 26.84 -11.29
N GLU A 116 -5.76 27.06 -11.43
CA GLU A 116 -4.86 26.07 -11.99
C GLU A 116 -3.75 25.64 -10.99
N LYS A 117 -3.41 24.36 -11.07
CA LYS A 117 -2.28 23.80 -10.36
C LYS A 117 -1.50 22.87 -11.28
N VAL A 118 -0.18 23.12 -11.38
CA VAL A 118 0.73 22.21 -12.09
C VAL A 118 1.71 21.63 -11.10
N VAL A 119 1.90 20.31 -11.15
CA VAL A 119 2.90 19.61 -10.36
C VAL A 119 3.74 18.70 -11.24
N THR A 120 5.00 18.53 -10.88
CA THR A 120 5.90 17.56 -11.51
C THR A 120 6.26 16.51 -10.47
N ILE A 121 5.99 15.25 -10.77
CA ILE A 121 6.19 14.14 -9.84
C ILE A 121 6.69 12.91 -10.59
N LYS A 122 7.46 12.07 -9.91
CA LYS A 122 8.01 10.84 -10.46
C LYS A 122 7.33 9.65 -9.81
N THR A 123 6.85 8.69 -10.62
CA THR A 123 6.42 7.38 -10.14
C THR A 123 7.60 6.61 -9.57
N ARG A 124 7.34 5.66 -8.67
CA ARG A 124 8.39 4.83 -8.09
C ARG A 124 9.01 3.91 -9.13
N PHE A 125 10.28 3.59 -8.94
CA PHE A 125 10.91 2.49 -9.68
C PHE A 125 10.46 1.14 -9.10
N GLU A 126 10.42 0.13 -9.93
CA GLU A 126 10.11 -1.24 -9.51
C GLU A 126 11.26 -1.76 -8.61
N PRO A 127 10.98 -2.18 -7.36
CA PRO A 127 11.97 -2.74 -6.49
C PRO A 127 12.54 -4.03 -7.10
N LYS A 128 13.86 -4.16 -7.10
CA LYS A 128 14.54 -5.37 -7.60
C LYS A 128 15.30 -6.03 -6.46
N PRO A 129 15.34 -7.38 -6.44
CA PRO A 129 16.14 -8.10 -5.48
C PRO A 129 17.60 -7.63 -5.49
N CYS A 130 18.18 -7.51 -4.31
CA CYS A 130 19.56 -7.08 -4.18
C CYS A 130 20.51 -8.24 -4.55
N LYS A 131 21.54 -7.96 -5.35
CA LYS A 131 22.49 -8.99 -5.77
C LYS A 131 23.50 -9.42 -4.69
N THR A 132 23.61 -8.63 -3.62
CA THR A 132 24.66 -8.82 -2.58
C THR A 132 24.12 -9.34 -1.27
N GLY A 133 22.81 -9.53 -1.13
CA GLY A 133 22.18 -10.11 0.06
C GLY A 133 22.31 -11.63 0.11
N LYS A 134 21.95 -12.20 1.24
CA LYS A 134 21.85 -13.66 1.39
C LYS A 134 20.60 -14.15 0.66
N VAL A 135 20.69 -15.38 0.17
CA VAL A 135 19.57 -16.09 -0.45
C VAL A 135 19.16 -17.23 0.47
N TYR A 136 17.88 -17.31 0.77
CA TYR A 136 17.26 -18.39 1.54
C TYR A 136 16.25 -19.10 0.65
N HIS A 137 16.24 -20.43 0.68
CA HIS A 137 15.37 -21.24 -0.15
C HIS A 137 14.23 -21.83 0.68
N VAL A 138 13.01 -21.73 0.16
CA VAL A 138 11.81 -22.29 0.79
C VAL A 138 11.20 -23.32 -0.14
N TYR A 139 11.03 -24.54 0.39
CA TYR A 139 10.43 -25.65 -0.33
C TYR A 139 9.15 -26.09 0.35
N PRO A 140 8.13 -26.56 -0.39
CA PRO A 140 6.93 -27.09 0.22
C PRO A 140 7.26 -28.32 1.09
N PHE A 141 6.42 -28.58 2.07
CA PHE A 141 6.68 -29.62 3.08
C PHE A 141 6.89 -31.02 2.46
N ASP A 142 6.19 -31.33 1.39
CA ASP A 142 6.22 -32.60 0.67
C ASP A 142 7.31 -32.68 -0.42
N TYR A 143 8.18 -31.68 -0.52
CA TYR A 143 9.24 -31.67 -1.51
C TYR A 143 10.31 -32.72 -1.22
N THR A 144 10.52 -33.65 -2.15
CA THR A 144 11.46 -34.78 -2.05
C THR A 144 12.73 -34.63 -2.87
N GLY A 145 12.84 -33.56 -3.68
CA GLY A 145 14.00 -33.31 -4.54
C GLY A 145 15.24 -32.81 -3.79
N GLN A 146 16.32 -32.60 -4.54
CA GLN A 146 17.51 -31.95 -4.02
C GLN A 146 17.22 -30.47 -3.71
N LYS A 147 17.62 -30.03 -2.51
CA LYS A 147 17.43 -28.65 -2.03
C LYS A 147 18.71 -27.85 -2.13
N GLU A 148 18.60 -26.64 -2.63
CA GLU A 148 19.64 -25.63 -2.48
C GLU A 148 19.59 -25.04 -1.07
N GLY A 149 20.73 -24.68 -0.52
CA GLY A 149 20.82 -24.20 0.86
C GLY A 149 21.26 -22.75 1.00
N PRO A 150 20.92 -22.13 2.13
CA PRO A 150 20.16 -22.66 3.25
C PRO A 150 18.68 -22.83 2.92
N ALA A 151 18.12 -24.01 3.21
CA ALA A 151 16.78 -24.43 2.85
C ALA A 151 15.87 -24.54 4.07
N PHE A 152 14.61 -24.11 3.90
CA PHE A 152 13.59 -24.08 4.94
C PHE A 152 12.29 -24.71 4.46
N PRO A 153 11.51 -25.33 5.37
CA PRO A 153 10.29 -26.03 5.01
C PRO A 153 9.10 -25.10 4.76
N ASN A 154 9.22 -23.82 5.10
CA ASN A 154 8.16 -22.81 4.89
C ASN A 154 8.73 -21.39 5.02
N LEU A 155 7.90 -20.41 4.63
CA LEU A 155 8.29 -19.01 4.56
C LEU A 155 8.67 -18.44 5.94
N MET A 156 7.89 -18.76 6.99
CA MET A 156 8.14 -18.20 8.33
C MET A 156 9.46 -18.71 8.93
N ALA A 157 9.81 -19.99 8.68
CA ALA A 157 11.09 -20.55 9.12
C ALA A 157 12.29 -19.92 8.40
N ALA A 158 12.14 -19.52 7.14
CA ALA A 158 13.16 -18.77 6.42
C ALA A 158 13.27 -17.32 6.92
N TYR A 159 12.13 -16.72 7.25
CA TYR A 159 12.04 -15.30 7.59
C TYR A 159 12.55 -14.97 8.99
N TYR A 160 12.30 -15.84 9.99
CA TYR A 160 12.67 -15.63 11.40
C TYR A 160 13.80 -16.55 11.88
N THR A 161 14.51 -16.12 12.94
CA THR A 161 15.60 -16.90 13.53
C THR A 161 15.14 -17.99 14.49
N GLY A 162 13.93 -17.90 14.98
CA GLY A 162 13.40 -18.83 15.96
C GLY A 162 11.90 -18.94 15.86
N TRP A 163 11.40 -19.96 16.57
CA TRP A 163 9.98 -20.19 16.73
C TRP A 163 9.46 -19.30 17.85
N CYS A 164 8.33 -18.64 17.65
CA CYS A 164 7.70 -17.84 18.68
C CYS A 164 6.63 -18.67 19.39
N GLU A 165 6.95 -19.19 20.57
CA GLU A 165 6.01 -20.01 21.34
C GLU A 165 4.93 -19.20 22.07
N ALA A 166 5.11 -17.90 22.27
CA ALA A 166 4.29 -17.18 23.23
C ALA A 166 3.64 -15.89 22.75
N ASP A 167 4.25 -15.15 21.82
CA ASP A 167 3.78 -13.82 21.52
C ASP A 167 4.30 -13.31 20.17
N TRP A 168 3.46 -13.35 19.15
CA TRP A 168 3.79 -12.83 17.83
C TRP A 168 4.01 -11.30 17.79
N TRP A 169 3.61 -10.59 18.82
CA TRP A 169 3.87 -9.15 18.96
C TRP A 169 5.33 -8.88 19.39
N ASN A 170 5.94 -9.85 20.08
CA ASN A 170 7.33 -9.84 20.50
C ASN A 170 8.15 -10.93 19.78
N VAL A 171 7.93 -11.09 18.51
CA VAL A 171 8.57 -12.11 17.66
C VAL A 171 10.09 -12.04 17.78
N ALA A 172 10.73 -13.19 17.71
CA ALA A 172 12.16 -13.29 17.48
C ALA A 172 12.54 -12.38 16.28
N PRO A 173 13.69 -11.68 16.36
CA PRO A 173 14.08 -10.77 15.31
C PRO A 173 14.11 -11.49 13.97
N PRO A 174 13.70 -10.84 12.87
CA PRO A 174 13.80 -11.43 11.55
C PRO A 174 15.21 -11.91 11.24
N ARG A 175 15.31 -13.10 10.66
CA ARG A 175 16.57 -13.62 10.09
C ARG A 175 16.99 -12.75 8.91
N VAL A 176 16.00 -12.40 8.09
CA VAL A 176 16.21 -11.58 6.89
C VAL A 176 16.66 -10.18 7.25
N GLN A 177 17.65 -9.70 6.53
CA GLN A 177 18.24 -8.37 6.68
C GLN A 177 18.02 -7.56 5.38
N PRO A 178 18.17 -6.23 5.41
CA PRO A 178 18.09 -5.43 4.20
C PRO A 178 18.97 -5.95 3.07
N GLY A 179 18.37 -6.28 1.94
CA GLY A 179 19.02 -6.85 0.76
C GLY A 179 18.90 -8.37 0.63
N ASP A 180 18.41 -9.08 1.64
CA ASP A 180 18.24 -10.52 1.56
C ASP A 180 17.04 -10.90 0.67
N THR A 181 17.13 -12.11 0.09
CA THR A 181 16.10 -12.68 -0.77
C THR A 181 15.66 -14.04 -0.25
N ILE A 182 14.36 -14.25 -0.17
CA ILE A 182 13.77 -15.58 0.01
C ILE A 182 13.26 -16.05 -1.34
N MET A 183 13.83 -17.15 -1.84
CA MET A 183 13.39 -17.83 -3.05
C MET A 183 12.40 -18.93 -2.68
N VAL A 184 11.17 -18.79 -3.17
CA VAL A 184 10.09 -19.75 -2.90
C VAL A 184 9.97 -20.67 -4.11
N HIS A 185 10.24 -21.95 -3.90
CA HIS A 185 10.20 -22.98 -4.93
C HIS A 185 8.77 -23.43 -5.25
N ALA A 186 8.57 -24.00 -6.43
CA ALA A 186 7.28 -24.45 -6.90
C ALA A 186 6.59 -25.41 -5.93
N GLY A 187 5.29 -25.23 -5.76
CA GLY A 187 4.43 -26.09 -4.94
C GLY A 187 3.33 -25.34 -4.21
N VAL A 188 2.56 -26.09 -3.41
CA VAL A 188 1.43 -25.57 -2.63
C VAL A 188 1.82 -25.48 -1.17
N TYR A 189 1.72 -24.28 -0.61
CA TYR A 189 2.03 -23.99 0.80
C TYR A 189 0.72 -23.83 1.57
N LYS A 190 0.05 -24.92 1.83
CA LYS A 190 -1.28 -24.95 2.45
C LYS A 190 -1.23 -25.15 3.96
N ASP A 191 -0.33 -26.00 4.43
CA ASP A 191 -0.29 -26.40 5.84
C ASP A 191 0.40 -25.35 6.74
N ASP A 192 0.98 -24.33 6.14
CA ASP A 192 1.66 -23.25 6.86
C ASP A 192 0.70 -22.56 7.85
N TRP A 193 -0.59 -22.41 7.50
CA TRP A 193 -1.58 -21.87 8.42
C TRP A 193 -1.76 -22.74 9.65
N ASN A 194 -1.82 -24.08 9.52
CA ASN A 194 -1.95 -25.00 10.62
C ASN A 194 -0.77 -24.94 11.56
N ILE A 195 0.41 -24.59 11.05
CA ILE A 195 1.65 -24.48 11.83
C ILE A 195 1.73 -23.13 12.54
N TYR A 196 1.37 -22.04 11.87
CA TYR A 196 1.60 -20.67 12.36
C TYR A 196 0.31 -19.90 12.67
N GLY A 197 -0.80 -20.24 12.06
CA GLY A 197 -2.08 -19.58 12.23
C GLY A 197 -2.98 -20.22 13.28
N ALA A 198 -2.84 -21.53 13.50
CA ALA A 198 -3.62 -22.26 14.49
C ALA A 198 -2.97 -22.19 15.86
N ASP A 199 -3.81 -22.19 16.88
CA ASP A 199 -3.39 -22.43 18.27
C ASP A 199 -2.99 -23.89 18.46
N ILE A 200 -1.74 -24.21 18.18
CA ILE A 200 -1.20 -25.56 18.33
C ILE A 200 -1.08 -25.98 19.80
N SER A 201 -1.09 -25.01 20.70
CA SER A 201 -0.85 -25.26 22.14
C SER A 201 -2.09 -25.14 23.01
N GLY A 202 -3.25 -24.80 22.45
CA GLY A 202 -4.43 -24.44 23.21
C GLY A 202 -4.27 -23.15 24.03
N LYS A 203 -3.31 -22.31 23.68
CA LYS A 203 -2.96 -21.08 24.40
C LYS A 203 -3.29 -19.80 23.64
N GLY A 204 -4.03 -19.87 22.54
CA GLY A 204 -4.46 -18.70 21.79
C GLY A 204 -3.38 -18.02 20.97
N MET A 205 -2.40 -18.75 20.44
CA MET A 205 -1.19 -18.21 19.82
C MET A 205 -1.20 -18.22 18.31
N GLY A 206 -2.28 -17.75 17.70
CA GLY A 206 -2.29 -17.47 16.26
C GLY A 206 -1.41 -16.29 15.90
N THR A 207 -1.02 -16.22 14.63
CA THR A 207 -0.41 -14.98 14.10
C THR A 207 -1.36 -13.80 14.31
N PRO A 208 -0.86 -12.56 14.45
CA PRO A 208 -1.70 -11.38 14.57
C PRO A 208 -2.77 -11.33 13.47
N PHE A 209 -3.98 -10.91 13.84
CA PHE A 209 -5.14 -10.79 12.94
C PHE A 209 -5.61 -12.12 12.31
N HIS A 210 -5.30 -13.26 12.93
CA HIS A 210 -5.62 -14.59 12.40
C HIS A 210 -5.07 -14.81 10.97
N GLY A 211 -3.90 -14.26 10.69
CA GLY A 211 -3.21 -14.44 9.41
C GLY A 211 -2.30 -15.66 9.40
N THR A 212 -1.83 -16.06 8.21
CA THR A 212 -0.84 -17.14 8.08
C THR A 212 0.59 -16.61 8.22
N TYR A 213 0.91 -15.55 7.48
CA TYR A 213 2.25 -14.98 7.46
C TYR A 213 2.24 -13.60 8.10
N TYR A 214 3.20 -13.36 9.01
CA TYR A 214 3.37 -12.08 9.68
C TYR A 214 4.79 -11.59 9.43
N LEU A 215 4.95 -10.52 8.64
CA LEU A 215 6.23 -10.03 8.16
C LEU A 215 6.54 -8.68 8.79
N THR A 216 7.64 -8.60 9.54
CA THR A 216 8.03 -7.41 10.33
C THR A 216 9.40 -6.85 9.96
N GLY A 217 10.13 -7.51 9.04
CA GLY A 217 11.47 -7.08 8.63
C GLY A 217 11.42 -5.80 7.84
N LYS A 218 12.39 -4.93 8.09
CA LYS A 218 12.53 -3.64 7.42
C LYS A 218 13.65 -3.69 6.40
N GLY A 219 13.33 -3.52 5.12
CA GLY A 219 14.29 -3.26 4.06
C GLY A 219 14.63 -1.79 3.95
N THR A 220 15.32 -1.41 2.89
CA THR A 220 15.51 -0.02 2.49
C THR A 220 15.20 0.11 0.99
N PRO A 221 14.94 1.31 0.47
CA PRO A 221 14.66 1.50 -0.97
C PRO A 221 15.73 0.92 -1.89
N THR A 222 17.00 0.91 -1.48
CA THR A 222 18.11 0.35 -2.25
C THR A 222 18.48 -1.08 -1.87
N LYS A 223 17.97 -1.59 -0.73
CA LYS A 223 18.19 -2.94 -0.23
C LYS A 223 16.86 -3.52 0.30
N PRO A 224 15.89 -3.77 -0.56
CA PRO A 224 14.64 -4.38 -0.14
C PRO A 224 14.89 -5.80 0.38
N ILE A 225 14.05 -6.27 1.31
CA ILE A 225 13.91 -7.70 1.60
C ILE A 225 12.95 -8.24 0.52
N SER A 226 13.39 -9.23 -0.22
CA SER A 226 12.64 -9.75 -1.36
C SER A 226 12.13 -11.15 -1.09
N ILE A 227 10.85 -11.40 -1.39
CA ILE A 227 10.25 -12.74 -1.42
C ILE A 227 9.81 -12.95 -2.85
N ILE A 228 10.43 -13.89 -3.55
CA ILE A 228 10.23 -14.12 -4.99
C ILE A 228 10.07 -15.60 -5.29
N ALA A 229 9.35 -15.94 -6.36
CA ALA A 229 9.33 -17.28 -6.91
C ALA A 229 10.71 -17.67 -7.47
N ALA A 230 11.13 -18.91 -7.24
CA ALA A 230 12.41 -19.42 -7.75
C ALA A 230 12.45 -19.56 -9.28
N GLY A 231 11.30 -19.60 -9.94
CA GLY A 231 11.19 -19.73 -11.39
C GLY A 231 11.18 -21.17 -11.89
N ASP A 232 11.08 -22.13 -10.98
CA ASP A 232 11.05 -23.57 -11.26
C ASP A 232 9.63 -24.16 -11.39
N GLY A 233 8.59 -23.31 -11.28
CA GLY A 233 7.19 -23.65 -11.47
C GLY A 233 6.26 -22.73 -10.71
N GLU A 234 5.00 -23.11 -10.61
CA GLU A 234 3.96 -22.33 -9.93
C GLU A 234 4.11 -22.40 -8.40
N VAL A 235 3.99 -21.24 -7.74
CA VAL A 235 4.01 -21.11 -6.28
C VAL A 235 2.62 -20.68 -5.81
N ILE A 236 1.98 -21.51 -4.99
CA ILE A 236 0.65 -21.25 -4.48
C ILE A 236 0.70 -21.18 -2.95
N PHE A 237 0.32 -20.05 -2.39
CA PHE A 237 0.05 -19.91 -0.96
C PHE A 237 -1.46 -20.06 -0.73
N ASP A 238 -1.85 -21.16 -0.09
CA ASP A 238 -3.25 -21.45 0.24
C ASP A 238 -3.51 -21.14 1.73
N GLY A 239 -4.35 -20.14 1.97
CA GLY A 239 -4.68 -19.69 3.33
C GLY A 239 -5.58 -20.64 4.11
N ASN A 240 -6.06 -21.72 3.50
CA ASN A 240 -6.91 -22.73 4.14
C ASN A 240 -8.06 -22.14 4.97
N ASN A 241 -8.76 -21.15 4.37
CA ASN A 241 -9.90 -20.40 4.97
C ASN A 241 -9.52 -19.47 6.15
N ASN A 242 -8.27 -19.10 6.34
CA ASN A 242 -7.93 -18.07 7.32
C ASN A 242 -8.42 -16.68 6.84
N PHE A 243 -8.48 -15.71 7.76
CA PHE A 243 -8.99 -14.36 7.45
C PHE A 243 -8.00 -13.54 6.62
N ASN A 244 -6.71 -13.72 6.85
CA ASN A 244 -5.64 -12.97 6.18
C ASN A 244 -4.50 -13.93 5.82
N LEU A 245 -3.97 -13.81 4.62
CA LEU A 245 -2.83 -14.61 4.18
C LEU A 245 -1.51 -13.95 4.61
N PHE A 246 -1.32 -12.69 4.26
CA PHE A 246 -0.14 -11.92 4.62
C PHE A 246 -0.49 -10.70 5.46
N ASN A 247 0.17 -10.55 6.61
CA ASN A 247 0.20 -9.34 7.40
C ASN A 247 1.60 -8.75 7.33
N VAL A 248 1.73 -7.60 6.69
CA VAL A 248 3.00 -6.87 6.59
C VAL A 248 2.96 -5.72 7.58
N ASN A 249 3.72 -5.84 8.67
CA ASN A 249 3.79 -4.83 9.70
C ASN A 249 5.16 -4.16 9.69
N ALA A 250 5.18 -2.84 9.71
CA ALA A 250 6.39 -2.03 9.70
C ALA A 250 7.23 -2.09 8.40
N ALA A 251 6.62 -2.40 7.27
CA ALA A 251 7.22 -2.06 6.00
C ALA A 251 7.25 -0.54 5.90
N GLU A 252 8.41 0.06 6.07
CA GLU A 252 8.63 1.44 5.65
C GLU A 252 8.69 1.42 4.12
N ILE A 253 7.69 2.06 3.54
CA ILE A 253 7.55 2.18 2.09
C ILE A 253 8.28 3.45 1.64
#